data_d740c5aca81ad37fee14791060360316
#
_entry.id   d740c5aca81ad37fee14791060360316
#
_cell.length_a   1.000
_cell.length_b   1.000
_cell.length_c   1.000
_cell.angle_alpha   90.00
_cell.angle_beta   90.00
_cell.angle_gamma   90.00
#
_symmetry.space_group_name_H-M   'P 1'
#
loop_
_entity.id
_entity.type
_entity.pdbx_description
1 polymer ?
#
loop_
_entity_poly.entity_id
_entity_poly.type
_entity_poly.pdbx_seq_one_letter_code
_entity_poly.pdbx_strand_id
1 'polypeptide(L)'
;MISPDDQFGRMMVENLEQRGCELLGIHAHPTLEAQKKRMEDLLVAKEGQQAKAESLTMCDIYQSKLDGEGERTRIEKLELFDEFEEWALLQSHYCLTLGALLQSADSPIKDLAI
;
A
#
# COMPACT_ATOMS: atom_id res chain seq x y z
N MET A 1 -7.34 1.84 1.33
CA MET A 1 -7.72 0.64 2.12
C MET A 1 -7.87 -0.55 1.18
N ILE A 2 -7.57 -1.74 1.66
CA ILE A 2 -7.73 -3.04 0.98
C ILE A 2 -8.40 -4.04 1.91
N SER A 3 -8.71 -5.24 1.41
CA SER A 3 -9.30 -6.35 2.16
C SER A 3 -10.62 -6.00 2.86
N PRO A 4 -11.65 -5.54 2.12
CA PRO A 4 -12.92 -5.13 2.73
C PRO A 4 -13.77 -6.30 3.23
N ASP A 5 -13.46 -7.54 2.81
CA ASP A 5 -14.33 -8.71 3.00
C ASP A 5 -13.98 -9.54 4.25
N ASP A 6 -12.83 -9.30 4.88
CA ASP A 6 -12.55 -9.91 6.18
C ASP A 6 -13.31 -9.20 7.32
N GLN A 7 -13.29 -9.77 8.51
CA GLN A 7 -14.05 -9.25 9.65
C GLN A 7 -13.69 -7.80 9.98
N PHE A 8 -12.41 -7.48 10.02
CA PHE A 8 -11.91 -6.13 10.28
C PHE A 8 -12.28 -5.17 9.14
N GLY A 9 -12.08 -5.60 7.89
CA GLY A 9 -12.39 -4.79 6.71
C GLY A 9 -13.87 -4.41 6.62
N ARG A 10 -14.77 -5.36 6.86
CA ARG A 10 -16.21 -5.10 6.90
C ARG A 10 -16.58 -4.09 7.97
N MET A 11 -16.05 -4.25 9.17
CA MET A 11 -16.29 -3.32 10.27
C MET A 11 -15.80 -1.90 9.94
N MET A 12 -14.63 -1.77 9.31
CA MET A 12 -14.09 -0.48 8.88
C MET A 12 -14.95 0.18 7.81
N VAL A 13 -15.41 -0.57 6.81
CA VAL A 13 -16.29 -0.06 5.76
C VAL A 13 -17.61 0.45 6.36
N GLU A 14 -18.24 -0.34 7.22
CA GLU A 14 -19.48 0.05 7.91
C GLU A 14 -19.30 1.31 8.77
N ASN A 15 -18.22 1.40 9.53
CA ASN A 15 -17.93 2.57 10.35
C ASN A 15 -17.77 3.84 9.51
N LEU A 16 -17.13 3.75 8.36
CA LEU A 16 -16.95 4.88 7.46
C LEU A 16 -18.27 5.29 6.79
N GLU A 17 -19.10 4.33 6.39
CA GLU A 17 -20.46 4.59 5.88
C GLU A 17 -21.33 5.33 6.90
N GLN A 18 -21.35 4.86 8.16
CA GLN A 18 -22.10 5.49 9.24
C GLN A 18 -21.65 6.93 9.53
N ARG A 19 -20.41 7.25 9.24
CA ARG A 19 -19.85 8.62 9.38
C ARG A 19 -20.04 9.48 8.14
N GLY A 20 -20.70 8.99 7.10
CA GLY A 20 -20.88 9.69 5.83
C GLY A 20 -19.61 9.75 4.97
N CYS A 21 -18.62 8.89 5.22
CA CYS A 21 -17.35 8.81 4.50
C CYS A 21 -17.26 7.50 3.71
N GLU A 22 -18.27 7.17 2.94
CA GLU A 22 -18.34 5.93 2.17
C GLU A 22 -17.13 5.76 1.23
N LEU A 23 -16.54 4.54 1.21
CA LEU A 23 -15.44 4.19 0.32
C LEU A 23 -15.98 3.66 -1.01
N LEU A 24 -16.15 4.54 -1.99
CA LEU A 24 -16.80 4.25 -3.26
C LEU A 24 -16.08 3.21 -4.12
N GLY A 25 -14.76 3.11 -4.03
CA GLY A 25 -13.94 2.24 -4.88
C GLY A 25 -13.43 0.96 -4.22
N ILE A 26 -13.75 0.72 -2.94
CA ILE A 26 -13.12 -0.37 -2.18
C ILE A 26 -13.42 -1.77 -2.74
N HIS A 27 -14.63 -2.02 -3.20
CA HIS A 27 -15.01 -3.32 -3.75
C HIS A 27 -14.55 -3.53 -5.20
N ALA A 28 -14.26 -2.45 -5.92
CA ALA A 28 -13.69 -2.52 -7.27
C ALA A 28 -12.17 -2.81 -7.24
N HIS A 29 -11.47 -2.37 -6.20
CA HIS A 29 -10.01 -2.50 -6.06
C HIS A 29 -9.64 -3.01 -4.65
N PRO A 30 -10.05 -4.26 -4.29
CA PRO A 30 -9.96 -4.73 -2.90
C PRO A 30 -8.60 -5.32 -2.51
N THR A 31 -7.69 -5.54 -3.44
CA THR A 31 -6.39 -6.22 -3.21
C THR A 31 -5.20 -5.36 -3.62
N LEU A 32 -3.99 -5.76 -3.20
CA LEU A 32 -2.75 -5.13 -3.66
C LEU A 32 -2.59 -5.20 -5.17
N GLU A 33 -2.89 -6.35 -5.76
CA GLU A 33 -2.82 -6.59 -7.21
C GLU A 33 -3.80 -5.68 -7.96
N ALA A 34 -5.02 -5.52 -7.44
CA ALA A 34 -6.04 -4.64 -8.01
C ALA A 34 -5.60 -3.16 -7.96
N GLN A 35 -4.99 -2.73 -6.86
CA GLN A 35 -4.44 -1.37 -6.72
C GLN A 35 -3.24 -1.14 -7.65
N LYS A 36 -2.35 -2.12 -7.77
CA LYS A 36 -1.22 -2.08 -8.70
C LYS A 36 -1.70 -1.96 -10.14
N LYS A 37 -2.62 -2.84 -10.55
CA LYS A 37 -3.21 -2.83 -11.89
C LYS A 37 -3.93 -1.51 -12.18
N ARG A 38 -4.71 -1.00 -11.25
CA ARG A 38 -5.36 0.31 -11.37
C ARG A 38 -4.36 1.42 -11.66
N MET A 39 -3.22 1.42 -10.95
CA MET A 39 -2.17 2.42 -11.17
C MET A 39 -1.54 2.27 -12.55
N GLU A 40 -1.24 1.05 -12.98
CA GLU A 40 -0.71 0.77 -14.32
C GLU A 40 -1.67 1.21 -15.43
N ASP A 41 -2.97 0.94 -15.27
CA ASP A 41 -4.01 1.34 -16.23
C ASP A 41 -4.22 2.87 -16.30
N LEU A 42 -4.00 3.58 -15.20
CA LEU A 42 -4.06 5.05 -15.15
C LEU A 42 -2.83 5.72 -15.76
N LEU A 43 -1.70 5.04 -15.79
CA LEU A 43 -0.47 5.52 -16.40
C LEU A 43 -0.50 5.29 -17.91
N VAL A 44 -0.88 6.32 -18.66
CA VAL A 44 -0.94 6.24 -20.13
C VAL A 44 0.48 6.35 -20.70
N ALA A 45 1.09 5.20 -20.97
CA ALA A 45 2.39 5.13 -21.63
C ALA A 45 2.30 5.60 -23.09
N LYS A 46 3.21 6.48 -23.51
CA LYS A 46 3.40 6.87 -24.91
C LYS A 46 4.34 5.87 -25.59
N GLU A 47 4.49 6.00 -26.92
CA GLU A 47 5.44 5.21 -27.68
C GLU A 47 6.86 5.31 -27.07
N GLY A 48 7.49 4.16 -26.83
CA GLY A 48 8.80 4.08 -26.17
C GLY A 48 8.77 4.20 -24.64
N GLN A 49 7.59 4.35 -24.03
CA GLN A 49 7.43 4.38 -22.58
C GLN A 49 6.83 3.07 -22.04
N GLN A 50 7.18 2.74 -20.82
CA GLN A 50 6.59 1.63 -20.09
C GLN A 50 6.01 2.11 -18.76
N ALA A 51 4.77 1.73 -18.49
CA ALA A 51 4.15 1.94 -17.18
C ALA A 51 4.59 0.83 -16.21
N LYS A 52 4.97 1.20 -15.02
CA LYS A 52 5.30 0.26 -13.93
C LYS A 52 4.67 0.73 -12.64
N ALA A 53 4.15 -0.20 -11.86
CA ALA A 53 3.63 0.09 -10.52
C ALA A 53 4.06 -0.97 -9.52
N GLU A 54 4.14 -0.55 -8.26
CA GLU A 54 4.36 -1.43 -7.10
C GLU A 54 3.37 -1.06 -5.99
N SER A 55 2.87 -2.06 -5.28
CA SER A 55 1.95 -1.85 -4.18
C SER A 55 2.34 -2.71 -2.99
N LEU A 56 2.44 -2.11 -1.80
CA LEU A 56 2.74 -2.79 -0.55
C LEU A 56 1.75 -2.35 0.53
N THR A 57 1.47 -3.24 1.49
CA THR A 57 0.75 -2.83 2.68
C THR A 57 1.62 -1.91 3.56
N MET A 58 1.00 -1.10 4.39
CA MET A 58 1.73 -0.29 5.36
C MET A 58 2.49 -1.17 6.37
N CYS A 59 1.95 -2.35 6.69
CA CYS A 59 2.61 -3.33 7.54
C CYS A 59 3.88 -3.89 6.88
N ASP A 60 3.84 -4.24 5.59
CA ASP A 60 5.01 -4.69 4.83
C ASP A 60 6.11 -3.63 4.76
N ILE A 61 5.72 -2.38 4.58
CA ILE A 61 6.66 -1.24 4.57
C ILE A 61 7.38 -1.13 5.92
N TYR A 62 6.65 -1.20 7.01
CA TYR A 62 7.24 -1.17 8.35
C TYR A 62 8.22 -2.33 8.57
N GLN A 63 7.83 -3.55 8.20
CA GLN A 63 8.63 -4.76 8.44
C GLN A 63 9.86 -4.87 7.53
N SER A 64 9.77 -4.46 6.26
CA SER A 64 10.81 -4.71 5.26
C SER A 64 11.61 -3.49 4.84
N LYS A 65 11.01 -2.30 4.87
CA LYS A 65 11.66 -1.08 4.34
C LYS A 65 12.35 -0.24 5.40
N LEU A 66 11.92 -0.33 6.64
CA LEU A 66 12.55 0.40 7.74
C LEU A 66 13.76 -0.32 8.36
N ASP A 67 14.05 -1.53 7.92
CA ASP A 67 15.09 -2.37 8.54
C ASP A 67 16.49 -2.16 7.95
N GLY A 68 16.60 -1.49 6.78
CA GLY A 68 17.84 -1.35 6.03
C GLY A 68 18.97 -0.56 6.74
N GLU A 69 18.63 0.28 7.70
CA GLU A 69 19.58 1.10 8.47
C GLU A 69 19.35 0.98 10.00
N GLY A 70 18.69 -0.08 10.44
CA GLY A 70 18.35 -0.24 11.85
C GLY A 70 17.27 0.73 12.36
N GLU A 71 16.54 1.38 11.45
CA GLU A 71 15.53 2.39 11.78
C GLU A 71 14.37 1.79 12.56
N ARG A 72 13.90 0.59 12.21
CA ARG A 72 12.87 -0.12 12.97
C ARG A 72 13.34 -0.41 14.40
N THR A 73 14.57 -0.90 14.56
CA THR A 73 15.17 -1.16 15.88
C THR A 73 15.29 0.13 16.70
N ARG A 74 15.62 1.25 16.05
CA ARG A 74 15.67 2.56 16.71
C ARG A 74 14.29 2.98 17.21
N ILE A 75 13.26 2.88 16.35
CA ILE A 75 11.87 3.23 16.67
C ILE A 75 11.35 2.39 17.84
N GLU A 76 11.57 1.08 17.80
CA GLU A 76 11.11 0.14 18.83
C GLU A 76 11.74 0.40 20.22
N LYS A 77 12.89 1.06 20.25
CA LYS A 77 13.56 1.46 21.50
C LYS A 77 13.07 2.78 22.09
N LEU A 78 12.34 3.60 21.33
CA LEU A 78 11.90 4.91 21.79
C LEU A 78 10.79 4.80 22.84
N GLU A 79 9.88 3.86 22.64
CA GLU A 79 8.74 3.65 23.52
C GLU A 79 8.27 2.20 23.40
N LEU A 80 7.78 1.62 24.50
CA LEU A 80 7.11 0.33 24.48
C LEU A 80 5.76 0.47 23.78
N PHE A 81 5.61 -0.27 22.68
CA PHE A 81 4.36 -0.31 21.92
C PHE A 81 3.63 -1.62 22.22
N ASP A 82 2.77 -1.63 23.21
CA ASP A 82 2.04 -2.81 23.69
C ASP A 82 0.81 -3.14 22.83
N GLU A 83 0.31 -2.19 22.03
CA GLU A 83 -0.81 -2.38 21.08
C GLU A 83 -0.33 -2.73 19.65
N PHE A 84 0.81 -3.36 19.51
CA PHE A 84 1.41 -3.65 18.20
C PHE A 84 0.54 -4.56 17.32
N GLU A 85 -0.14 -5.54 17.90
CA GLU A 85 -0.99 -6.46 17.12
C GLU A 85 -2.18 -5.75 16.50
N GLU A 86 -2.84 -4.87 17.24
CA GLU A 86 -3.96 -4.05 16.77
C GLU A 86 -3.49 -3.05 15.70
N TRP A 87 -2.34 -2.43 15.92
CA TRP A 87 -1.73 -1.53 14.94
C TRP A 87 -1.36 -2.27 13.65
N ALA A 88 -0.76 -3.45 13.73
CA ALA A 88 -0.40 -4.28 12.58
C ALA A 88 -1.65 -4.73 11.79
N LEU A 89 -2.73 -5.10 12.49
CA LEU A 89 -4.00 -5.43 11.87
C LEU A 89 -4.57 -4.24 11.08
N LEU A 90 -4.58 -3.05 11.66
CA LEU A 90 -4.98 -1.83 10.99
C LEU A 90 -4.10 -1.56 9.76
N GLN A 91 -2.78 -1.59 9.90
CA GLN A 91 -1.83 -1.28 8.83
C GLN A 91 -1.83 -2.30 7.69
N SER A 92 -2.23 -3.55 7.94
CA SER A 92 -2.40 -4.56 6.90
C SER A 92 -3.59 -4.30 5.97
N HIS A 93 -4.54 -3.45 6.38
CA HIS A 93 -5.70 -3.03 5.58
C HIS A 93 -5.49 -1.73 4.80
N TYR A 94 -4.30 -1.14 4.89
CA TYR A 94 -3.89 0.02 4.10
C TYR A 94 -2.69 -0.30 3.23
N CYS A 95 -2.64 0.31 2.06
CA CYS A 95 -1.53 0.13 1.13
C CYS A 95 -1.03 1.46 0.60
N LEU A 96 0.21 1.45 0.16
CA LEU A 96 0.81 2.48 -0.67
C LEU A 96 1.07 1.89 -2.04
N THR A 97 0.64 2.59 -3.09
CA THR A 97 0.89 2.21 -4.47
C THR A 97 1.70 3.30 -5.14
N LEU A 98 2.85 2.93 -5.68
CA LEU A 98 3.74 3.80 -6.42
C LEU A 98 3.70 3.42 -7.90
N GLY A 99 3.51 4.40 -8.78
CA GLY A 99 3.52 4.21 -10.22
C GLY A 99 4.50 5.15 -10.91
N ALA A 100 5.11 4.67 -12.01
CA ALA A 100 6.01 5.46 -12.83
C ALA A 100 5.90 5.15 -14.31
N LEU A 101 6.17 6.15 -15.14
CA LEU A 101 6.38 6.03 -16.57
C LEU A 101 7.88 6.05 -16.87
N LEU A 102 8.38 4.99 -17.50
CA LEU A 102 9.78 4.80 -17.83
C LEU A 102 10.01 5.08 -19.30
N GLN A 103 11.06 5.86 -19.65
CA GLN A 103 11.31 6.29 -21.03
C GLN A 103 12.11 5.29 -21.87
N SER A 104 12.72 4.26 -21.29
CA SER A 104 13.36 3.16 -22.01
C SER A 104 13.57 1.93 -21.12
N ALA A 105 13.71 0.76 -21.77
CA ALA A 105 14.04 -0.49 -21.08
C ALA A 105 15.41 -0.47 -20.37
N ASP A 106 16.30 0.45 -20.75
CA ASP A 106 17.64 0.63 -20.20
C ASP A 106 17.70 1.67 -19.06
N SER A 107 16.56 2.27 -18.72
CA SER A 107 16.52 3.16 -17.57
C SER A 107 16.73 2.35 -16.28
N PRO A 108 17.68 2.73 -15.41
CA PRO A 108 18.03 1.94 -14.23
C PRO A 108 17.00 2.06 -13.11
N ILE A 109 15.71 2.00 -13.45
CA ILE A 109 14.66 1.88 -12.45
C ILE A 109 14.44 0.40 -12.15
N LYS A 110 15.54 -0.29 -11.85
CA LYS A 110 15.50 -1.52 -11.07
C LYS A 110 15.06 -1.26 -9.62
N ASP A 111 15.03 0.01 -9.23
CA ASP A 111 14.91 0.49 -7.85
C ASP A 111 13.70 1.41 -7.63
N LEU A 112 12.64 1.31 -8.46
CA LEU A 112 11.35 1.86 -8.08
C LEU A 112 10.72 0.89 -7.09
N ALA A 113 11.34 0.81 -5.92
CA ALA A 113 10.81 0.12 -4.78
C ALA A 113 10.28 1.15 -3.79
N ILE A 114 9.09 0.90 -3.31
CA ILE A 114 8.59 1.58 -2.12
C ILE A 114 9.58 1.36 -0.98
#